data_c45a284693e2bdf9bd4d5cdf6a31e2d8
#
_entry.id   c45a284693e2bdf9bd4d5cdf6a31e2d8
#
_cell.length_a   1.000
_cell.length_b   1.000
_cell.length_c   1.000
_cell.angle_alpha   90.00
_cell.angle_beta   90.00
_cell.angle_gamma   90.00
#
_symmetry.space_group_name_H-M   'P 1'
#
loop_
_entity.id
_entity.type
_entity.pdbx_description
1 polymer ?
#
loop_
_entity_poly.entity_id
_entity_poly.type
_entity_poly.pdbx_seq_one_letter_code
_entity_poly.pdbx_strand_id
1 'polypeptide(L)'
;MLRLLKMVVLASAVLLALPAQAERIKDLTTIQGVRNNQLIGYGLVVGLDGSGDQTTQTPFTVQSIVSMLGQLGVNLPPGLNLQLKNVAAVTVTASLPPFAKPGQTIDVTVSSIGNAKSLRGGTLLMTPLKGADGQIYGMAQGNLLVGGAGAAAGGSSVQVNQLSVGRITDGATVERAVETTLG
;
A
#
# COMPACT_ATOMS: atom_id res chain seq x y z
N MET A 1 1.15 -64.53 -28.48
CA MET A 1 1.42 -64.33 -27.04
C MET A 1 2.35 -63.16 -26.75
N LEU A 2 3.54 -63.02 -27.35
CA LEU A 2 4.52 -61.94 -27.04
C LEU A 2 4.01 -60.53 -27.32
N ARG A 3 3.15 -60.31 -28.34
CA ARG A 3 2.56 -58.98 -28.66
C ARG A 3 1.48 -58.56 -27.66
N LEU A 4 0.68 -59.48 -27.17
CA LEU A 4 -0.29 -59.23 -26.12
C LEU A 4 0.38 -58.86 -24.78
N LEU A 5 1.44 -59.57 -24.43
CA LEU A 5 2.23 -59.26 -23.22
C LEU A 5 2.84 -57.86 -23.28
N LYS A 6 3.39 -57.45 -24.44
CA LYS A 6 3.92 -56.09 -24.63
C LYS A 6 2.84 -55.02 -24.53
N MET A 7 1.62 -55.27 -25.05
CA MET A 7 0.52 -54.30 -24.93
C MET A 7 0.04 -54.16 -23.47
N VAL A 8 0.00 -55.22 -22.70
CA VAL A 8 -0.40 -55.19 -21.29
C VAL A 8 0.64 -54.43 -20.45
N VAL A 9 1.93 -54.67 -20.71
CA VAL A 9 3.02 -53.93 -20.01
C VAL A 9 3.01 -52.45 -20.37
N LEU A 10 2.74 -52.11 -21.64
CA LEU A 10 2.64 -50.71 -22.06
C LEU A 10 1.44 -49.98 -21.42
N ALA A 11 0.28 -50.68 -21.35
CA ALA A 11 -0.94 -50.15 -20.73
C ALA A 11 -0.75 -49.94 -19.21
N SER A 12 -0.06 -50.85 -18.51
CA SER A 12 0.21 -50.73 -17.09
C SER A 12 1.21 -49.58 -16.80
N ALA A 13 2.19 -49.34 -17.67
CA ALA A 13 3.13 -48.23 -17.53
C ALA A 13 2.44 -46.86 -17.70
N VAL A 14 1.43 -46.75 -18.57
CA VAL A 14 0.62 -45.53 -18.76
C VAL A 14 -0.28 -45.25 -17.56
N LEU A 15 -0.83 -46.27 -16.90
CA LEU A 15 -1.63 -46.08 -15.69
C LEU A 15 -0.84 -45.63 -14.47
N LEU A 16 0.49 -45.86 -14.42
CA LEU A 16 1.38 -45.42 -13.34
C LEU A 16 1.88 -43.97 -13.49
N ALA A 17 1.59 -43.33 -14.63
CA ALA A 17 1.99 -41.96 -14.92
C ALA A 17 0.96 -40.89 -14.55
N LEU A 18 0.00 -41.22 -13.66
CA LEU A 18 -0.93 -40.21 -13.14
C LEU A 18 -0.12 -39.18 -12.31
N PRO A 19 -0.21 -37.89 -12.62
CA PRO A 19 0.48 -36.87 -11.83
C PRO A 19 -0.08 -36.90 -10.40
N ALA A 20 0.77 -37.24 -9.45
CA ALA A 20 0.43 -37.10 -8.03
C ALA A 20 0.34 -35.58 -7.71
N GLN A 21 -0.87 -35.08 -7.58
CA GLN A 21 -1.16 -33.74 -7.11
C GLN A 21 -0.84 -33.69 -5.61
N ALA A 22 0.39 -33.34 -5.27
CA ALA A 22 0.77 -33.09 -3.88
C ALA A 22 0.34 -31.68 -3.50
N GLU A 23 -0.86 -31.50 -2.97
CA GLU A 23 -1.29 -30.26 -2.36
C GLU A 23 -0.53 -30.07 -1.03
N ARG A 24 0.02 -28.85 -0.83
CA ARG A 24 0.73 -28.55 0.39
C ARG A 24 -0.28 -28.31 1.51
N ILE A 25 -0.02 -28.84 2.70
CA ILE A 25 -0.87 -28.67 3.89
C ILE A 25 -1.18 -27.19 4.15
N LYS A 26 -0.23 -26.28 3.86
CA LYS A 26 -0.43 -24.81 4.00
C LYS A 26 -1.54 -24.25 3.10
N ASP A 27 -1.88 -24.95 2.00
CA ASP A 27 -2.89 -24.50 1.04
C ASP A 27 -4.29 -25.04 1.42
N LEU A 28 -4.33 -26.04 2.31
CA LEU A 28 -5.55 -26.70 2.79
C LEU A 28 -5.95 -26.25 4.22
N THR A 29 -5.07 -25.59 4.96
CA THR A 29 -5.33 -25.22 6.35
C THR A 29 -5.13 -23.74 6.58
N THR A 30 -6.10 -23.11 7.24
CA THR A 30 -5.95 -21.77 7.83
C THR A 30 -5.88 -21.90 9.34
N ILE A 31 -4.87 -21.31 9.96
CA ILE A 31 -4.77 -21.27 11.41
C ILE A 31 -5.80 -20.27 11.93
N GLN A 32 -6.71 -20.72 12.78
CA GLN A 32 -7.73 -19.87 13.37
C GLN A 32 -7.08 -18.75 14.20
N GLY A 33 -7.56 -17.50 14.01
CA GLY A 33 -7.01 -16.33 14.69
C GLY A 33 -5.83 -15.65 13.99
N VAL A 34 -5.22 -16.28 12.96
CA VAL A 34 -4.12 -15.69 12.19
C VAL A 34 -4.67 -14.93 10.98
N ARG A 35 -4.69 -13.61 11.05
CA ARG A 35 -5.16 -12.74 9.97
C ARG A 35 -4.29 -11.51 9.83
N ASN A 36 -4.22 -10.97 8.63
CA ASN A 36 -3.67 -9.63 8.42
C ASN A 36 -4.63 -8.57 8.97
N ASN A 37 -4.09 -7.60 9.69
CA ASN A 37 -4.87 -6.47 10.19
C ASN A 37 -4.68 -5.28 9.25
N GLN A 38 -5.79 -4.68 8.82
CA GLN A 38 -5.75 -3.52 7.94
C GLN A 38 -5.51 -2.26 8.77
N LEU A 39 -4.55 -1.45 8.34
CA LEU A 39 -4.23 -0.18 8.95
C LEU A 39 -4.59 0.95 7.98
N ILE A 40 -5.08 2.05 8.53
CA ILE A 40 -5.42 3.26 7.79
C ILE A 40 -4.87 4.49 8.51
N GLY A 41 -4.39 5.46 7.73
CA GLY A 41 -3.96 6.76 8.23
C GLY A 41 -4.36 7.88 7.28
N TYR A 42 -4.39 9.10 7.80
CA TYR A 42 -4.54 10.33 7.04
C TYR A 42 -3.22 11.09 7.13
N GLY A 43 -2.69 11.53 5.99
CA GLY A 43 -1.41 12.22 5.93
C GLY A 43 -1.35 13.28 4.85
N LEU A 44 -0.18 13.91 4.76
CA LEU A 44 0.15 14.90 3.74
C LEU A 44 1.37 14.42 2.94
N VAL A 45 1.28 14.57 1.64
CA VAL A 45 2.40 14.43 0.70
C VAL A 45 2.84 15.81 0.29
N VAL A 46 4.13 16.08 0.39
CA VAL A 46 4.75 17.37 0.04
C VAL A 46 5.78 17.21 -1.07
N GLY A 47 6.22 18.32 -1.64
CA GLY A 47 7.25 18.32 -2.71
C GLY A 47 6.72 17.98 -4.09
N LEU A 48 5.40 18.08 -4.31
CA LEU A 48 4.79 17.85 -5.63
C LEU A 48 5.06 19.03 -6.56
N ASP A 49 5.46 18.75 -7.80
CA ASP A 49 5.77 19.79 -8.80
C ASP A 49 4.48 20.33 -9.44
N GLY A 50 3.76 21.17 -8.69
CA GLY A 50 2.52 21.81 -9.14
C GLY A 50 1.35 20.84 -9.39
N SER A 51 1.52 19.56 -9.08
CA SER A 51 0.55 18.48 -9.32
C SER A 51 -0.28 18.14 -8.08
N GLY A 52 -0.04 18.82 -6.97
CA GLY A 52 -0.76 18.63 -5.71
C GLY A 52 -2.19 19.17 -5.74
N ASP A 53 -2.80 19.23 -4.56
CA ASP A 53 -4.16 19.73 -4.39
C ASP A 53 -4.26 21.21 -4.74
N GLN A 54 -5.36 21.57 -5.37
CA GLN A 54 -5.76 22.97 -5.52
C GLN A 54 -6.40 23.41 -4.20
N THR A 55 -5.62 24.02 -3.31
CA THR A 55 -6.03 24.36 -1.94
C THR A 55 -7.25 25.26 -1.84
N THR A 56 -7.55 26.02 -2.91
CA THR A 56 -8.81 26.80 -3.01
C THR A 56 -10.07 25.92 -3.08
N GLN A 57 -9.94 24.66 -3.52
CA GLN A 57 -11.05 23.71 -3.67
C GLN A 57 -11.00 22.59 -2.61
N THR A 58 -9.89 22.48 -1.88
CA THR A 58 -9.66 21.46 -0.84
C THR A 58 -9.30 22.13 0.50
N PRO A 59 -10.26 22.73 1.20
CA PRO A 59 -10.02 23.46 2.46
C PRO A 59 -9.46 22.56 3.56
N PHE A 60 -9.77 21.28 3.56
CA PHE A 60 -9.21 20.31 4.51
C PHE A 60 -7.70 20.13 4.35
N THR A 61 -7.15 20.24 3.14
CA THR A 61 -5.70 20.20 2.89
C THR A 61 -5.02 21.41 3.54
N VAL A 62 -5.59 22.61 3.40
CA VAL A 62 -5.09 23.84 4.05
C VAL A 62 -5.11 23.69 5.56
N GLN A 63 -6.22 23.23 6.12
CA GLN A 63 -6.37 23.08 7.57
C GLN A 63 -5.34 22.06 8.13
N SER A 64 -5.09 20.99 7.41
CA SER A 64 -4.08 20.01 7.80
C SER A 64 -2.66 20.57 7.79
N ILE A 65 -2.32 21.39 6.78
CA ILE A 65 -1.03 22.07 6.71
C ILE A 65 -0.88 23.05 7.88
N VAL A 66 -1.90 23.85 8.15
CA VAL A 66 -1.89 24.82 9.28
C VAL A 66 -1.71 24.10 10.62
N SER A 67 -2.44 22.98 10.82
CA SER A 67 -2.33 22.16 12.03
C SER A 67 -0.93 21.56 12.19
N MET A 68 -0.36 21.03 11.11
CA MET A 68 0.99 20.46 11.11
C MET A 68 2.04 21.53 11.43
N LEU A 69 1.97 22.71 10.79
CA LEU A 69 2.90 23.81 11.04
C LEU A 69 2.78 24.30 12.48
N GLY A 70 1.56 24.36 13.03
CA GLY A 70 1.32 24.68 14.43
C GLY A 70 2.00 23.70 15.39
N GLN A 71 1.94 22.38 15.10
CA GLN A 71 2.66 21.37 15.88
C GLN A 71 4.18 21.51 15.80
N LEU A 72 4.70 22.04 14.69
CA LEU A 72 6.12 22.35 14.51
C LEU A 72 6.52 23.73 15.08
N GLY A 73 5.60 24.43 15.75
CA GLY A 73 5.86 25.73 16.37
C GLY A 73 5.69 26.93 15.43
N VAL A 74 5.21 26.71 14.20
CA VAL A 74 4.94 27.79 13.23
C VAL A 74 3.46 28.17 13.30
N ASN A 75 3.17 29.34 13.86
CA ASN A 75 1.81 29.86 13.95
C ASN A 75 1.52 30.79 12.76
N LEU A 76 0.54 30.41 11.96
CA LEU A 76 0.07 31.23 10.85
C LEU A 76 -1.08 32.14 11.31
N PRO A 77 -1.15 33.40 10.80
CA PRO A 77 -2.27 34.28 11.09
C PRO A 77 -3.61 33.67 10.63
N PRO A 78 -4.70 33.86 11.36
CA PRO A 78 -6.02 33.42 10.93
C PRO A 78 -6.44 34.16 9.64
N GLY A 79 -7.07 33.42 8.71
CA GLY A 79 -7.53 33.97 7.44
C GLY A 79 -6.50 34.04 6.31
N LEU A 80 -5.31 33.45 6.51
CA LEU A 80 -4.32 33.35 5.45
C LEU A 80 -4.80 32.43 4.31
N ASN A 81 -4.91 33.00 3.11
CA ASN A 81 -5.28 32.24 1.93
C ASN A 81 -4.03 31.56 1.34
N LEU A 82 -3.81 30.30 1.70
CA LEU A 82 -2.71 29.49 1.18
C LEU A 82 -3.09 28.89 -0.17
N GLN A 83 -2.49 29.38 -1.24
CA GLN A 83 -2.64 28.82 -2.58
C GLN A 83 -1.46 27.89 -2.91
N LEU A 84 -1.48 26.70 -2.38
CA LEU A 84 -0.45 25.70 -2.59
C LEU A 84 -0.86 24.74 -3.70
N LYS A 85 0.11 24.26 -4.47
CA LYS A 85 -0.06 23.22 -5.50
C LYS A 85 0.98 22.10 -5.35
N ASN A 86 1.80 22.19 -4.33
CA ASN A 86 2.91 21.26 -4.06
C ASN A 86 2.62 20.31 -2.89
N VAL A 87 1.40 20.29 -2.39
CA VAL A 87 0.94 19.46 -1.27
C VAL A 87 -0.34 18.76 -1.63
N ALA A 88 -0.51 17.52 -1.18
CA ALA A 88 -1.74 16.77 -1.33
C ALA A 88 -2.13 16.07 -0.03
N ALA A 89 -3.42 16.09 0.29
CA ALA A 89 -3.99 15.26 1.33
C ALA A 89 -4.18 13.83 0.83
N VAL A 90 -3.75 12.86 1.64
CA VAL A 90 -3.73 11.45 1.24
C VAL A 90 -4.27 10.54 2.33
N THR A 91 -4.85 9.43 1.89
CA THR A 91 -5.06 8.25 2.72
C THR A 91 -3.86 7.32 2.57
N VAL A 92 -3.40 6.78 3.68
CA VAL A 92 -2.32 5.80 3.75
C VAL A 92 -2.90 4.49 4.26
N THR A 93 -2.69 3.41 3.53
CA THR A 93 -3.15 2.07 3.91
C THR A 93 -1.99 1.11 3.98
N ALA A 94 -2.04 0.19 4.93
CA ALA A 94 -1.06 -0.88 5.09
C ALA A 94 -1.72 -2.16 5.58
N SER A 95 -1.09 -3.30 5.32
CA SER A 95 -1.50 -4.58 5.85
C SER A 95 -0.47 -5.03 6.87
N LEU A 96 -0.87 -5.07 8.14
CA LEU A 96 -0.03 -5.55 9.23
C LEU A 96 -0.10 -7.08 9.28
N PRO A 97 1.02 -7.79 9.02
CA PRO A 97 1.05 -9.25 9.09
C PRO A 97 0.77 -9.75 10.51
N PRO A 98 0.25 -10.97 10.66
CA PRO A 98 0.15 -11.60 11.96
C PRO A 98 1.54 -11.77 12.56
N PHE A 99 1.65 -11.64 13.87
CA PHE A 99 2.91 -11.76 14.62
C PHE A 99 3.97 -10.71 14.30
N ALA A 100 3.60 -9.61 13.63
CA ALA A 100 4.51 -8.49 13.41
C ALA A 100 4.98 -7.92 14.75
N LYS A 101 6.30 -7.66 14.84
CA LYS A 101 6.94 -7.12 16.04
C LYS A 101 7.24 -5.63 15.87
N PRO A 102 7.24 -4.86 16.96
CA PRO A 102 7.72 -3.48 16.94
C PRO A 102 9.11 -3.38 16.31
N GLY A 103 9.32 -2.37 15.47
CA GLY A 103 10.55 -2.15 14.71
C GLY A 103 10.59 -2.84 13.35
N GLN A 104 9.66 -3.71 13.01
CA GLN A 104 9.54 -4.27 11.67
C GLN A 104 8.98 -3.23 10.71
N THR A 105 9.39 -3.30 9.44
CA THR A 105 8.87 -2.44 8.38
C THR A 105 7.81 -3.15 7.54
N ILE A 106 6.85 -2.38 7.05
CA ILE A 106 5.78 -2.83 6.17
C ILE A 106 5.59 -1.85 5.02
N ASP A 107 5.14 -2.35 3.90
CA ASP A 107 4.81 -1.54 2.74
C ASP A 107 3.53 -0.75 2.98
N VAL A 108 3.49 0.46 2.43
CA VAL A 108 2.29 1.30 2.47
C VAL A 108 1.86 1.72 1.08
N THR A 109 0.56 1.86 0.91
CA THR A 109 -0.06 2.45 -0.26
C THR A 109 -0.62 3.81 0.12
N VAL A 110 -0.29 4.81 -0.69
CA VAL A 110 -0.68 6.21 -0.48
C VAL A 110 -1.58 6.63 -1.63
N SER A 111 -2.77 7.11 -1.31
CA SER A 111 -3.79 7.49 -2.30
C SER A 111 -4.28 8.90 -2.04
N SER A 112 -4.34 9.75 -3.06
CA SER A 112 -4.88 11.09 -2.96
C SER A 112 -6.38 11.05 -2.63
N ILE A 113 -6.83 11.90 -1.70
CA ILE A 113 -8.24 12.10 -1.38
C ILE A 113 -8.74 13.48 -1.80
N GLY A 114 -7.84 14.34 -2.23
CA GLY A 114 -8.15 15.65 -2.79
C GLY A 114 -8.26 15.61 -4.32
N ASN A 115 -7.84 16.70 -4.94
CA ASN A 115 -7.83 16.84 -6.40
C ASN A 115 -6.41 16.90 -7.00
N ALA A 116 -5.45 16.32 -6.32
CA ALA A 116 -4.08 16.21 -6.81
C ALA A 116 -4.05 15.38 -8.10
N LYS A 117 -3.37 15.92 -9.12
CA LYS A 117 -3.24 15.28 -10.44
C LYS A 117 -2.20 14.17 -10.43
N SER A 118 -1.17 14.30 -9.57
CA SER A 118 -0.09 13.32 -9.46
C SER A 118 0.57 13.42 -8.09
N LEU A 119 0.95 12.28 -7.54
CA LEU A 119 1.77 12.17 -6.33
C LEU A 119 3.24 11.87 -6.63
N ARG A 120 3.63 11.90 -7.90
CA ARG A 120 5.00 11.56 -8.34
C ARG A 120 6.01 12.54 -7.76
N GLY A 121 7.12 11.99 -7.25
CA GLY A 121 8.21 12.77 -6.66
C GLY A 121 7.89 13.34 -5.28
N GLY A 122 6.70 13.10 -4.75
CA GLY A 122 6.30 13.57 -3.44
C GLY A 122 6.86 12.72 -2.31
N THR A 123 6.92 13.32 -1.13
CA THR A 123 7.32 12.69 0.13
C THR A 123 6.15 12.69 1.09
N LEU A 124 5.78 11.52 1.61
CA LEU A 124 4.80 11.38 2.68
C LEU A 124 5.42 11.86 3.99
N LEU A 125 4.78 12.79 4.64
CA LEU A 125 5.13 13.22 5.99
C LEU A 125 4.70 12.16 7.02
N MET A 126 5.31 12.19 8.19
CA MET A 126 5.06 11.25 9.28
C MET A 126 3.55 11.13 9.57
N THR A 127 3.02 9.95 9.37
CA THR A 127 1.59 9.65 9.38
C THR A 127 1.30 8.46 10.28
N PRO A 128 0.49 8.61 11.34
CA PRO A 128 0.10 7.49 12.18
C PRO A 128 -0.88 6.58 11.44
N LEU A 129 -0.65 5.27 11.53
CA LEU A 129 -1.52 4.23 10.99
C LEU A 129 -2.31 3.58 12.12
N LYS A 130 -3.64 3.63 12.00
CA LYS A 130 -4.58 3.13 13.00
C LYS A 130 -5.21 1.83 12.54
N GLY A 131 -5.44 0.93 13.49
CA GLY A 131 -6.24 -0.25 13.29
C GLY A 131 -7.75 0.02 13.43
N ALA A 132 -8.55 -1.03 13.30
CA ALA A 132 -10.02 -0.95 13.42
C ALA A 132 -10.49 -0.52 14.83
N ASP A 133 -9.67 -0.73 15.84
CA ASP A 133 -9.88 -0.31 17.25
C ASP A 133 -9.51 1.16 17.50
N GLY A 134 -9.02 1.89 16.48
CA GLY A 134 -8.57 3.28 16.58
C GLY A 134 -7.19 3.47 17.19
N GLN A 135 -6.51 2.41 17.62
CA GLN A 135 -5.16 2.48 18.16
C GLN A 135 -4.11 2.61 17.06
N ILE A 136 -3.00 3.29 17.38
CA ILE A 136 -1.86 3.43 16.45
C ILE A 136 -1.01 2.18 16.53
N TYR A 137 -0.80 1.53 15.38
CA TYR A 137 0.02 0.33 15.23
C TYR A 137 1.30 0.56 14.43
N GLY A 138 1.38 1.65 13.68
CA GLY A 138 2.58 2.00 12.92
C GLY A 138 2.65 3.47 12.57
N MET A 139 3.86 3.86 12.14
CA MET A 139 4.15 5.21 11.65
C MET A 139 4.69 5.12 10.23
N ALA A 140 4.02 5.80 9.30
CA ALA A 140 4.41 5.80 7.88
C ALA A 140 5.10 7.10 7.50
N GLN A 141 6.17 7.01 6.69
CA GLN A 141 6.91 8.14 6.13
C GLN A 141 7.76 7.68 4.96
N GLY A 142 8.02 8.54 3.98
CA GLY A 142 9.01 8.27 2.95
C GLY A 142 8.64 8.80 1.58
N ASN A 143 9.51 8.53 0.60
CA ASN A 143 9.34 8.99 -0.78
C ASN A 143 8.43 8.04 -1.55
N LEU A 144 7.48 8.60 -2.29
CA LEU A 144 6.51 7.82 -3.05
C LEU A 144 7.11 7.31 -4.36
N LEU A 145 6.94 6.02 -4.60
CA LEU A 145 7.11 5.40 -5.89
C LEU A 145 5.74 5.33 -6.58
N VAL A 146 5.53 6.19 -7.57
CA VAL A 146 4.32 6.20 -8.38
C VAL A 146 4.59 5.43 -9.66
N GLY A 147 3.92 4.32 -9.84
CA GLY A 147 4.04 3.46 -11.01
C GLY A 147 3.52 4.14 -12.26
N GLY A 148 4.19 3.87 -13.37
CA GLY A 148 3.79 4.30 -14.69
C GLY A 148 4.96 4.35 -15.66
N ALA A 149 5.15 3.28 -16.45
CA ALA A 149 5.99 3.31 -17.62
C ALA A 149 5.18 3.92 -18.78
N GLY A 150 5.56 5.10 -19.23
CA GLY A 150 5.14 5.61 -20.52
C GLY A 150 5.95 4.89 -21.60
N ALA A 151 5.40 3.89 -22.25
CA ALA A 151 5.96 3.39 -23.51
C ALA A 151 5.36 4.23 -24.65
N ALA A 152 6.14 5.15 -25.20
CA ALA A 152 5.82 5.81 -26.45
C ALA A 152 6.42 4.97 -27.58
N ALA A 153 5.57 4.26 -28.30
CA ALA A 153 5.94 3.65 -29.58
C ALA A 153 4.90 4.05 -30.61
N GLY A 154 5.35 4.79 -31.65
CA GLY A 154 4.61 4.96 -32.91
C GLY A 154 3.27 5.68 -32.79
N GLY A 155 3.22 6.93 -32.31
CA GLY A 155 2.06 7.82 -32.54
C GLY A 155 0.80 7.59 -31.72
N SER A 156 0.75 6.58 -30.87
CA SER A 156 -0.36 6.33 -29.93
C SER A 156 0.18 6.23 -28.51
N SER A 157 -0.10 7.23 -27.67
CA SER A 157 0.21 7.18 -26.25
C SER A 157 -1.00 6.64 -25.48
N VAL A 158 -0.96 5.38 -25.09
CA VAL A 158 -1.89 4.87 -24.06
C VAL A 158 -1.24 5.13 -22.70
N GLN A 159 -1.64 6.20 -22.05
CA GLN A 159 -1.20 6.53 -20.70
C GLN A 159 -2.17 5.89 -19.70
N VAL A 160 -1.89 4.64 -19.32
CA VAL A 160 -2.61 3.97 -18.21
C VAL A 160 -1.80 4.14 -16.95
N ASN A 161 -1.86 5.33 -16.35
CA ASN A 161 -1.14 5.62 -15.12
C ASN A 161 -2.08 6.26 -14.10
N GLN A 162 -2.40 5.51 -13.04
CA GLN A 162 -3.00 6.11 -11.85
C GLN A 162 -1.91 6.89 -11.10
N LEU A 163 -1.74 8.16 -11.47
CA LEU A 163 -0.74 9.04 -10.85
C LEU A 163 -1.15 9.50 -9.45
N SER A 164 -2.41 9.30 -9.07
CA SER A 164 -2.97 9.65 -7.76
C SER A 164 -2.74 8.58 -6.67
N VAL A 165 -2.06 7.49 -7.02
CA VAL A 165 -1.70 6.41 -6.08
C VAL A 165 -0.21 6.13 -6.19
N GLY A 166 0.45 6.00 -5.04
CA GLY A 166 1.86 5.63 -4.93
C GLY A 166 2.06 4.58 -3.86
N ARG A 167 3.23 3.96 -3.87
CA ARG A 167 3.67 2.97 -2.88
C ARG A 167 4.99 3.42 -2.26
N ILE A 168 5.17 3.12 -1.00
CA ILE A 168 6.45 3.27 -0.29
C ILE A 168 6.80 1.89 0.24
N THR A 169 7.84 1.30 -0.33
CA THR A 169 8.38 0.02 0.14
C THR A 169 9.02 0.25 1.50
N ASP A 170 8.76 -0.63 2.47
CA ASP A 170 9.20 -0.48 3.85
C ASP A 170 8.82 0.88 4.46
N GLY A 171 7.72 1.46 3.99
CA GLY A 171 7.33 2.85 4.26
C GLY A 171 6.71 3.08 5.63
N ALA A 172 6.39 2.05 6.39
CA ALA A 172 5.93 2.21 7.77
C ALA A 172 6.67 1.29 8.72
N THR A 173 6.96 1.81 9.92
CA THR A 173 7.50 1.04 11.04
C THR A 173 6.36 0.61 11.95
N VAL A 174 6.36 -0.65 12.35
CA VAL A 174 5.43 -1.19 13.34
C VAL A 174 5.81 -0.70 14.73
N GLU A 175 4.90 -0.02 15.41
CA GLU A 175 5.10 0.52 16.76
C GLU A 175 4.49 -0.40 17.84
N ARG A 176 3.44 -1.13 17.48
CA ARG A 176 2.72 -2.02 18.39
C ARG A 176 2.37 -3.34 17.69
N ALA A 177 2.60 -4.44 18.38
CA ALA A 177 2.12 -5.76 17.96
C ALA A 177 0.61 -5.88 18.19
N VAL A 178 -0.07 -6.65 17.33
CA VAL A 178 -1.43 -7.09 17.59
C VAL A 178 -1.36 -8.37 18.43
N GLU A 179 -2.03 -8.37 19.56
CA GLU A 179 -2.15 -9.58 20.37
C GLU A 179 -2.97 -10.62 19.58
N THR A 180 -2.31 -11.71 19.23
CA THR A 180 -2.96 -12.85 18.57
C THR A 180 -3.13 -13.94 19.61
N THR A 181 -4.34 -14.13 20.10
CA THR A 181 -4.68 -15.31 20.90
C THR A 181 -4.86 -16.47 19.97
N LEU A 182 -3.93 -17.43 20.01
CA LEU A 182 -4.11 -18.73 19.42
C LEU A 182 -5.13 -19.46 20.31
N GLY A 183 -6.36 -19.62 19.81
CA GLY A 183 -7.40 -20.40 20.46
C GLY A 183 -7.16 -21.90 20.32
#